data_b9d983babc4251114693ae6e75c2e87d
#
_entry.id   b9d983babc4251114693ae6e75c2e87d
#
_cell.length_a   1.000
_cell.length_b   1.000
_cell.length_c   1.000
_cell.angle_alpha   90.00
_cell.angle_beta   90.00
_cell.angle_gamma   90.00
#
_symmetry.space_group_name_H-M   'P 1'
#
loop_
_entity.id
_entity.type
_entity.pdbx_description
1 polymer ?
#
loop_
_entity_poly.entity_id
_entity_poly.type
_entity_poly.pdbx_seq_one_letter_code
_entity_poly.pdbx_strand_id
1 'polypeptide(L)'
;MKRPDTVKSPDGKLAVLLPGMGAVATTTIAGVMLARRGLGAPIGSLTQLGTIRLGKRTDNRVPKIKDFVPLASLNDLEFGGWDIFPDDAFEAAMHAAVLEPKHLEAVREELAAVRPMPGVFYPEYVRRLHGTHMKTATTKAEMVEKVRDDIRTFKKERGCARAVAVWSRRTAAGRWTANDRRCNRRIRQERAGASPLPSVRLA
;
A
#
# COMPACT_ATOMS: atom_id res chain seq x y z
N MET A 1 -6.42 25.89 -10.61
CA MET A 1 -7.06 24.58 -10.80
C MET A 1 -8.56 24.77 -10.75
N LYS A 2 -9.32 24.46 -11.83
CA LYS A 2 -10.79 24.50 -11.79
C LYS A 2 -11.27 23.31 -10.95
N ARG A 3 -12.14 23.57 -9.97
CA ARG A 3 -12.81 22.48 -9.24
C ARG A 3 -13.80 21.80 -10.18
N PRO A 4 -13.92 20.47 -10.18
CA PRO A 4 -14.96 19.80 -10.94
C PRO A 4 -16.33 20.20 -10.37
N ASP A 5 -17.26 20.53 -11.26
CA ASP A 5 -18.62 20.96 -10.87
C ASP A 5 -19.42 19.81 -10.24
N THR A 6 -19.05 18.57 -10.53
CA THR A 6 -19.69 17.35 -9.96
C THR A 6 -18.62 16.30 -9.64
N VAL A 7 -18.73 15.69 -8.46
CA VAL A 7 -17.94 14.52 -8.09
C VAL A 7 -18.82 13.29 -8.31
N LYS A 8 -18.44 12.45 -9.28
CA LYS A 8 -19.14 11.20 -9.56
C LYS A 8 -18.91 10.17 -8.46
N SER A 9 -19.93 9.36 -8.20
CA SER A 9 -19.82 8.19 -7.33
C SER A 9 -18.73 7.24 -7.82
N PRO A 10 -18.01 6.52 -6.93
CA PRO A 10 -16.99 5.56 -7.32
C PRO A 10 -17.65 4.28 -7.85
N ASP A 11 -17.84 4.19 -9.16
CA ASP A 11 -18.41 3.00 -9.77
C ASP A 11 -17.34 1.97 -10.09
N GLY A 12 -17.61 0.69 -9.79
CA GLY A 12 -16.78 -0.44 -10.10
C GLY A 12 -15.47 -0.52 -9.28
N LYS A 13 -14.70 -1.57 -9.54
CA LYS A 13 -13.44 -1.84 -8.86
C LYS A 13 -12.36 -0.81 -9.16
N LEU A 14 -11.52 -0.52 -8.18
CA LEU A 14 -10.36 0.36 -8.26
C LEU A 14 -9.08 -0.46 -8.17
N ALA A 15 -8.27 -0.44 -9.22
CA ALA A 15 -6.91 -0.97 -9.17
C ALA A 15 -6.00 0.01 -8.39
N VAL A 16 -5.32 -0.51 -7.38
CA VAL A 16 -4.28 0.20 -6.62
C VAL A 16 -2.95 -0.44 -6.96
N LEU A 17 -2.16 0.25 -7.76
CA LEU A 17 -0.89 -0.24 -8.26
C LEU A 17 0.27 0.39 -7.48
N LEU A 18 1.12 -0.45 -6.93
CA LEU A 18 2.21 -0.05 -6.03
C LEU A 18 3.56 -0.35 -6.69
N PRO A 19 4.28 0.68 -7.16
CA PRO A 19 5.67 0.50 -7.57
C PRO A 19 6.54 0.19 -6.36
N GLY A 20 7.09 -1.02 -6.31
CA GLY A 20 7.86 -1.56 -5.18
C GLY A 20 6.96 -2.26 -4.15
N MET A 21 6.97 -3.59 -4.17
CA MET A 21 6.20 -4.45 -3.24
C MET A 21 6.94 -4.65 -1.90
N GLY A 22 7.55 -3.58 -1.38
CA GLY A 22 8.29 -3.61 -0.12
C GLY A 22 7.40 -3.41 1.12
N ALA A 23 8.03 -3.10 2.24
CA ALA A 23 7.40 -2.99 3.57
C ALA A 23 6.12 -2.12 3.60
N VAL A 24 6.14 -0.95 2.95
CA VAL A 24 4.98 -0.04 2.95
C VAL A 24 3.82 -0.61 2.13
N ALA A 25 4.12 -1.13 0.94
CA ALA A 25 3.11 -1.71 0.06
C ALA A 25 2.45 -2.93 0.71
N THR A 26 3.24 -3.90 1.15
CA THR A 26 2.75 -5.15 1.76
C THR A 26 1.99 -4.90 3.06
N THR A 27 2.44 -3.97 3.91
CA THR A 27 1.73 -3.56 5.13
C THR A 27 0.38 -2.92 4.79
N THR A 28 0.31 -2.10 3.75
CA THR A 28 -0.94 -1.47 3.30
C THR A 28 -1.92 -2.51 2.77
N ILE A 29 -1.45 -3.42 1.91
CA ILE A 29 -2.27 -4.50 1.34
C ILE A 29 -2.81 -5.39 2.46
N ALA A 30 -1.94 -5.89 3.34
CA ALA A 30 -2.33 -6.73 4.47
C ALA A 30 -3.32 -6.02 5.40
N GLY A 31 -3.11 -4.74 5.68
CA GLY A 31 -4.02 -3.94 6.50
C GLY A 31 -5.42 -3.83 5.91
N VAL A 32 -5.54 -3.66 4.59
CA VAL A 32 -6.84 -3.64 3.92
C VAL A 32 -7.50 -5.03 3.95
N MET A 33 -6.75 -6.10 3.71
CA MET A 33 -7.28 -7.47 3.74
C MET A 33 -7.75 -7.87 5.13
N LEU A 34 -7.00 -7.53 6.18
CA LEU A 34 -7.42 -7.71 7.58
C LEU A 34 -8.69 -6.91 7.90
N ALA A 35 -8.78 -5.68 7.41
CA ALA A 35 -9.97 -4.85 7.59
C ALA A 35 -11.21 -5.42 6.88
N ARG A 36 -11.06 -6.01 5.69
CA ARG A 36 -12.14 -6.72 4.97
C ARG A 36 -12.68 -7.91 5.76
N ARG A 37 -11.81 -8.62 6.45
CA ARG A 37 -12.17 -9.77 7.32
C ARG A 37 -12.66 -9.36 8.71
N GLY A 38 -12.67 -8.07 9.03
CA GLY A 38 -13.03 -7.59 10.36
C GLY A 38 -11.99 -7.89 11.44
N LEU A 39 -10.78 -8.31 11.05
CA LEU A 39 -9.64 -8.59 11.93
C LEU A 39 -8.80 -7.35 12.24
N GLY A 40 -9.13 -6.22 11.65
CA GLY A 40 -8.47 -4.95 11.85
C GLY A 40 -9.36 -3.79 11.48
N ALA A 41 -8.96 -2.58 11.89
CA ALA A 41 -9.64 -1.34 11.52
C ALA A 41 -8.65 -0.41 10.80
N PRO A 42 -9.09 0.34 9.78
CA PRO A 42 -8.23 1.25 9.04
C PRO A 42 -7.93 2.54 9.83
N ILE A 43 -7.33 2.40 11.02
CA ILE A 43 -7.12 3.48 12.01
C ILE A 43 -6.30 4.63 11.41
N GLY A 44 -5.33 4.33 10.53
CA GLY A 44 -4.52 5.33 9.84
C GLY A 44 -5.27 6.13 8.77
N SER A 45 -6.50 5.74 8.41
CA SER A 45 -7.27 6.41 7.38
C SER A 45 -8.34 7.32 7.99
N LEU A 46 -8.04 8.61 8.01
CA LEU A 46 -8.98 9.63 8.47
C LEU A 46 -10.31 9.58 7.70
N THR A 47 -10.27 9.37 6.39
CA THR A 47 -11.47 9.31 5.55
C THR A 47 -12.37 8.11 5.84
N GLN A 48 -11.82 7.00 6.32
CA GLN A 48 -12.57 5.79 6.64
C GLN A 48 -13.19 5.81 8.05
N LEU A 49 -12.45 6.30 9.04
CA LEU A 49 -12.85 6.27 10.45
C LEU A 49 -13.16 7.63 11.04
N GLY A 50 -12.59 8.70 10.47
CA GLY A 50 -12.78 10.05 10.98
C GLY A 50 -14.23 10.54 10.83
N THR A 51 -14.58 11.48 11.67
CA THR A 51 -15.87 12.16 11.66
C THR A 51 -15.70 13.64 11.35
N ILE A 52 -16.74 14.25 10.82
CA ILE A 52 -16.80 15.68 10.58
C ILE A 52 -18.04 16.28 11.25
N ARG A 53 -17.86 17.36 12.01
CA ARG A 53 -19.01 18.05 12.60
C ARG A 53 -19.65 18.97 11.57
N LEU A 54 -20.96 18.82 11.38
CA LEU A 54 -21.78 19.67 10.54
C LEU A 54 -22.67 20.57 11.41
N GLY A 55 -22.64 21.87 11.13
CA GLY A 55 -23.45 22.85 11.84
C GLY A 55 -22.90 23.24 13.22
N LYS A 56 -23.80 23.73 14.09
CA LYS A 56 -23.49 24.16 15.43
C LYS A 56 -23.19 22.96 16.36
N ARG A 57 -22.44 23.18 17.42
CA ARG A 57 -22.12 22.14 18.42
C ARG A 57 -23.38 21.52 19.04
N THR A 58 -24.41 22.33 19.21
CA THR A 58 -25.72 21.92 19.74
C THR A 58 -26.50 20.98 18.84
N ASP A 59 -26.22 20.98 17.52
CA ASP A 59 -26.92 20.16 16.54
C ASP A 59 -26.52 18.69 16.60
N ASN A 60 -25.43 18.39 17.29
CA ASN A 60 -24.85 17.06 17.54
C ASN A 60 -24.70 16.17 16.26
N ARG A 61 -24.53 16.83 15.10
CA ARG A 61 -24.38 16.15 13.79
C ARG A 61 -22.91 15.88 13.52
N VAL A 62 -22.48 14.63 13.77
CA VAL A 62 -21.08 14.19 13.63
C VAL A 62 -20.98 12.91 12.81
N PRO A 63 -21.40 12.94 11.54
CA PRO A 63 -21.30 11.77 10.68
C PRO A 63 -19.86 11.44 10.31
N LYS A 64 -19.63 10.24 9.76
CA LYS A 64 -18.31 9.82 9.26
C LYS A 64 -17.99 10.55 7.95
N ILE A 65 -16.71 10.85 7.74
CA ILE A 65 -16.24 11.52 6.52
C ILE A 65 -16.59 10.68 5.28
N LYS A 66 -16.48 9.37 5.37
CA LYS A 66 -16.82 8.44 4.27
C LYS A 66 -18.28 8.53 3.80
N ASP A 67 -19.18 9.04 4.64
CA ASP A 67 -20.60 9.18 4.30
C ASP A 67 -20.86 10.41 3.42
N PHE A 68 -19.88 11.32 3.29
CA PHE A 68 -19.95 12.53 2.45
C PHE A 68 -19.07 12.50 1.22
N VAL A 69 -18.01 11.71 1.27
CA VAL A 69 -17.03 11.65 0.18
C VAL A 69 -17.24 10.37 -0.58
N PRO A 70 -17.39 10.42 -1.92
CA PRO A 70 -17.53 9.23 -2.73
C PRO A 70 -16.21 8.45 -2.79
N LEU A 71 -15.95 7.66 -1.76
CA LEU A 71 -14.78 6.77 -1.67
C LEU A 71 -15.10 5.40 -2.25
N ALA A 72 -14.10 4.78 -2.89
CA ALA A 72 -14.19 3.37 -3.23
C ALA A 72 -14.29 2.53 -1.94
N SER A 73 -15.16 1.52 -1.96
CA SER A 73 -15.22 0.55 -0.87
C SER A 73 -13.91 -0.19 -0.74
N LEU A 74 -13.50 -0.54 0.48
CA LEU A 74 -12.32 -1.38 0.68
C LEU A 74 -12.46 -2.73 -0.03
N ASN A 75 -13.66 -3.24 -0.21
CA ASN A 75 -13.93 -4.50 -0.92
C ASN A 75 -13.74 -4.38 -2.44
N ASP A 76 -13.80 -3.17 -2.99
CA ASP A 76 -13.68 -2.90 -4.42
C ASP A 76 -12.23 -2.55 -4.83
N LEU A 77 -11.28 -2.65 -3.91
CA LEU A 77 -9.86 -2.41 -4.22
C LEU A 77 -9.21 -3.70 -4.73
N GLU A 78 -8.54 -3.61 -5.88
CA GLU A 78 -7.68 -4.67 -6.41
C GLU A 78 -6.24 -4.22 -6.34
N PHE A 79 -5.38 -5.02 -5.72
CA PHE A 79 -3.99 -4.68 -5.50
C PHE A 79 -3.08 -5.36 -6.51
N GLY A 80 -2.09 -4.61 -6.98
CA GLY A 80 -1.00 -5.08 -7.83
C GLY A 80 0.16 -4.11 -7.75
N GLY A 81 1.19 -4.38 -8.51
CA GLY A 81 2.35 -3.49 -8.55
C GLY A 81 3.51 -4.07 -9.33
N TRP A 82 4.64 -3.42 -9.25
CA TRP A 82 5.87 -3.85 -9.89
C TRP A 82 6.95 -4.04 -8.86
N ASP A 83 7.73 -5.09 -8.98
CA ASP A 83 8.94 -5.27 -8.20
C ASP A 83 10.03 -5.94 -9.03
N ILE A 84 11.28 -5.72 -8.61
CA ILE A 84 12.46 -6.37 -9.20
C ILE A 84 12.70 -7.77 -8.61
N PHE A 85 11.94 -8.15 -7.59
CA PHE A 85 11.89 -9.48 -7.00
C PHE A 85 10.58 -10.16 -7.36
N PRO A 86 10.58 -11.47 -7.61
CA PRO A 86 9.38 -12.22 -8.00
C PRO A 86 8.50 -12.63 -6.80
N ASP A 87 8.92 -12.32 -5.57
CA ASP A 87 8.24 -12.69 -4.33
C ASP A 87 6.79 -12.16 -4.34
N ASP A 88 5.83 -12.98 -3.95
CA ASP A 88 4.45 -12.51 -3.78
C ASP A 88 4.30 -11.60 -2.54
N ALA A 89 3.12 -10.99 -2.38
CA ALA A 89 2.92 -10.04 -1.28
C ALA A 89 3.00 -10.70 0.10
N PHE A 90 2.74 -12.00 0.24
CA PHE A 90 2.91 -12.71 1.51
C PHE A 90 4.39 -12.90 1.84
N GLU A 91 5.17 -13.43 0.89
CA GLU A 91 6.60 -13.62 1.07
C GLU A 91 7.32 -12.29 1.32
N ALA A 92 6.99 -11.27 0.52
CA ALA A 92 7.53 -9.93 0.69
C ALA A 92 7.16 -9.31 2.05
N ALA A 93 5.93 -9.52 2.55
CA ALA A 93 5.51 -9.06 3.87
C ALA A 93 6.25 -9.77 5.01
N MET A 94 6.44 -11.08 4.89
CA MET A 94 7.23 -11.87 5.84
C MET A 94 8.69 -11.41 5.88
N HIS A 95 9.30 -11.15 4.72
CA HIS A 95 10.65 -10.61 4.63
C HIS A 95 10.76 -9.19 5.21
N ALA A 96 9.75 -8.35 5.00
CA ALA A 96 9.72 -6.99 5.54
C ALA A 96 9.65 -6.95 7.06
N ALA A 97 9.09 -7.99 7.70
CA ALA A 97 8.99 -8.17 9.15
C ALA A 97 8.40 -6.94 9.89
N VAL A 98 7.43 -6.26 9.28
CA VAL A 98 6.72 -5.10 9.86
C VAL A 98 5.53 -5.55 10.69
N LEU A 99 4.75 -6.49 10.15
CA LEU A 99 3.61 -7.09 10.83
C LEU A 99 4.01 -8.39 11.52
N GLU A 100 3.27 -8.74 12.57
CA GLU A 100 3.45 -10.02 13.22
C GLU A 100 2.97 -11.15 12.29
N PRO A 101 3.69 -12.30 12.26
CA PRO A 101 3.35 -13.43 11.40
C PRO A 101 1.89 -13.87 11.49
N LYS A 102 1.32 -13.88 12.71
CA LYS A 102 -0.09 -14.27 12.93
C LYS A 102 -1.09 -13.43 12.12
N HIS A 103 -0.79 -12.12 11.91
CA HIS A 103 -1.64 -11.24 11.12
C HIS A 103 -1.51 -11.54 9.63
N LEU A 104 -0.32 -11.89 9.16
CA LEU A 104 -0.07 -12.26 7.77
C LEU A 104 -0.68 -13.62 7.44
N GLU A 105 -0.56 -14.59 8.34
CA GLU A 105 -1.17 -15.91 8.17
C GLU A 105 -2.70 -15.83 8.07
N ALA A 106 -3.33 -14.91 8.80
CA ALA A 106 -4.78 -14.71 8.73
C ALA A 106 -5.28 -14.29 7.35
N VAL A 107 -4.44 -13.73 6.48
CA VAL A 107 -4.75 -13.25 5.12
C VAL A 107 -3.76 -13.79 4.08
N ARG A 108 -3.20 -14.95 4.36
CA ARG A 108 -2.13 -15.57 3.56
C ARG A 108 -2.54 -15.77 2.10
N GLU A 109 -3.69 -16.37 1.88
CA GLU A 109 -4.16 -16.71 0.53
C GLU A 109 -4.36 -15.46 -0.34
N GLU A 110 -4.96 -14.42 0.24
CA GLU A 110 -5.18 -13.17 -0.47
C GLU A 110 -3.86 -12.44 -0.77
N LEU A 111 -2.91 -12.48 0.17
CA LEU A 111 -1.58 -11.89 -0.04
C LEU A 111 -0.80 -12.65 -1.12
N ALA A 112 -0.80 -13.98 -1.09
CA ALA A 112 -0.12 -14.82 -2.07
C ALA A 112 -0.72 -14.66 -3.49
N ALA A 113 -1.98 -14.29 -3.59
CA ALA A 113 -2.63 -13.98 -4.89
C ALA A 113 -2.16 -12.67 -5.51
N VAL A 114 -1.50 -11.79 -4.74
CA VAL A 114 -0.96 -10.51 -5.22
C VAL A 114 0.51 -10.71 -5.62
N ARG A 115 0.74 -10.91 -6.91
CA ARG A 115 2.07 -11.09 -7.47
C ARG A 115 2.52 -9.83 -8.21
N PRO A 116 3.80 -9.44 -8.06
CA PRO A 116 4.32 -8.27 -8.77
C PRO A 116 4.49 -8.54 -10.26
N MET A 117 4.25 -7.53 -11.06
CA MET A 117 4.70 -7.46 -12.45
C MET A 117 6.20 -7.10 -12.48
N PRO A 118 6.93 -7.44 -13.56
CA PRO A 118 8.34 -7.11 -13.69
C PRO A 118 8.60 -5.61 -13.50
N GLY A 119 9.54 -5.26 -12.62
CA GLY A 119 9.87 -3.87 -12.30
C GLY A 119 10.70 -3.18 -13.36
N VAL A 120 10.62 -1.85 -13.41
CA VAL A 120 11.56 -1.02 -14.17
C VAL A 120 12.74 -0.68 -13.26
N PHE A 121 13.93 -1.08 -13.66
CA PHE A 121 15.12 -0.90 -12.85
C PHE A 121 16.37 -0.69 -13.71
N TYR A 122 17.21 0.22 -13.29
CA TYR A 122 18.48 0.54 -13.95
C TYR A 122 19.63 0.33 -12.95
N PRO A 123 20.40 -0.76 -13.05
CA PRO A 123 21.47 -1.10 -12.11
C PRO A 123 22.54 0.00 -11.92
N GLU A 124 22.76 0.79 -12.96
CA GLU A 124 23.73 1.90 -12.93
C GLU A 124 23.38 2.98 -11.90
N TYR A 125 22.10 3.16 -11.57
CA TYR A 125 21.65 4.14 -10.57
C TYR A 125 21.66 3.58 -9.15
N VAL A 126 21.57 2.24 -8.98
CA VAL A 126 21.47 1.60 -7.65
C VAL A 126 22.39 0.37 -7.60
N ARG A 127 23.67 0.60 -7.45
CA ARG A 127 24.73 -0.42 -7.56
C ARG A 127 24.65 -1.58 -6.56
N ARG A 128 23.98 -1.40 -5.42
CA ARG A 128 23.89 -2.39 -4.34
C ARG A 128 22.65 -3.25 -4.38
N LEU A 129 21.79 -3.06 -5.38
CA LEU A 129 20.53 -3.75 -5.51
C LEU A 129 20.54 -4.58 -6.79
N HIS A 130 20.26 -5.86 -6.67
CA HIS A 130 20.19 -6.80 -7.80
C HIS A 130 18.85 -7.49 -7.78
N GLY A 131 18.07 -7.29 -8.82
CA GLY A 131 16.80 -7.97 -9.02
C GLY A 131 16.86 -8.90 -10.22
N THR A 132 16.03 -9.92 -10.20
CA THR A 132 15.90 -10.90 -11.29
C THR A 132 14.61 -10.70 -12.09
N HIS A 133 13.68 -9.93 -11.56
CA HIS A 133 12.34 -9.73 -12.11
C HIS A 133 12.20 -8.31 -12.69
N MET A 134 12.89 -8.09 -13.81
CA MET A 134 12.98 -6.76 -14.43
C MET A 134 12.45 -6.76 -15.85
N LYS A 135 11.85 -5.63 -16.24
CA LYS A 135 11.50 -5.37 -17.64
C LYS A 135 12.76 -5.05 -18.44
N THR A 136 12.79 -5.55 -19.66
CA THR A 136 13.82 -5.21 -20.64
C THR A 136 13.19 -4.36 -21.75
N ALA A 137 13.87 -3.31 -22.16
CA ALA A 137 13.49 -2.49 -23.30
C ALA A 137 14.73 -1.84 -23.91
N THR A 138 14.68 -1.58 -25.21
CA THR A 138 15.77 -0.94 -25.95
C THR A 138 15.80 0.57 -25.68
N THR A 139 14.62 1.17 -25.52
CA THR A 139 14.49 2.60 -25.29
C THR A 139 13.61 2.90 -24.07
N LYS A 140 13.78 4.11 -23.50
CA LYS A 140 12.92 4.58 -22.41
C LYS A 140 11.45 4.71 -22.84
N ALA A 141 11.20 5.06 -24.08
CA ALA A 141 9.86 5.16 -24.65
C ALA A 141 9.17 3.78 -24.69
N GLU A 142 9.87 2.74 -25.16
CA GLU A 142 9.38 1.37 -25.11
C GLU A 142 9.10 0.90 -23.67
N MET A 143 9.98 1.26 -22.73
CA MET A 143 9.77 0.94 -21.33
C MET A 143 8.48 1.54 -20.77
N VAL A 144 8.19 2.80 -21.12
CA VAL A 144 6.95 3.49 -20.72
C VAL A 144 5.72 2.79 -21.30
N GLU A 145 5.76 2.40 -22.58
CA GLU A 145 4.63 1.67 -23.19
C GLU A 145 4.41 0.30 -22.53
N LYS A 146 5.46 -0.44 -22.21
CA LYS A 146 5.34 -1.71 -21.46
C LYS A 146 4.68 -1.54 -20.10
N VAL A 147 4.99 -0.46 -19.37
CA VAL A 147 4.32 -0.15 -18.09
C VAL A 147 2.86 0.25 -18.31
N ARG A 148 2.56 1.01 -19.35
CA ARG A 148 1.17 1.36 -19.70
C ARG A 148 0.34 0.14 -20.07
N ASP A 149 0.94 -0.81 -20.77
CA ASP A 149 0.28 -2.06 -21.16
C ASP A 149 0.03 -2.95 -19.94
N ASP A 150 0.94 -3.01 -18.97
CA ASP A 150 0.67 -3.69 -17.70
C ASP A 150 -0.57 -3.11 -17.00
N ILE A 151 -0.67 -1.78 -16.93
CA ILE A 151 -1.83 -1.11 -16.30
C ILE A 151 -3.12 -1.47 -17.04
N ARG A 152 -3.11 -1.46 -18.37
CA ARG A 152 -4.27 -1.83 -19.19
C ARG A 152 -4.66 -3.29 -18.99
N THR A 153 -3.68 -4.17 -19.01
CA THR A 153 -3.86 -5.62 -18.83
C THR A 153 -4.42 -5.91 -17.43
N PHE A 154 -3.80 -5.36 -16.39
CA PHE A 154 -4.27 -5.53 -15.02
C PHE A 154 -5.72 -5.05 -14.85
N LYS A 155 -6.04 -3.86 -15.38
CA LYS A 155 -7.41 -3.35 -15.33
C LYS A 155 -8.41 -4.29 -16.00
N LYS A 156 -8.05 -4.83 -17.16
CA LYS A 156 -8.91 -5.74 -17.92
C LYS A 156 -9.10 -7.08 -17.18
N GLU A 157 -8.02 -7.69 -16.73
CA GLU A 157 -8.03 -8.99 -16.05
C GLU A 157 -8.78 -8.96 -14.71
N ARG A 158 -8.64 -7.87 -13.96
CA ARG A 158 -9.29 -7.69 -12.64
C ARG A 158 -10.65 -7.00 -12.72
N GLY A 159 -11.11 -6.63 -13.92
CA GLY A 159 -12.38 -5.95 -14.12
C GLY A 159 -12.44 -4.57 -13.46
N CYS A 160 -11.30 -3.84 -13.42
CA CYS A 160 -11.23 -2.55 -12.76
C CYS A 160 -11.67 -1.41 -13.68
N ALA A 161 -12.61 -0.59 -13.21
CA ALA A 161 -13.03 0.61 -13.94
C ALA A 161 -11.94 1.69 -13.97
N ARG A 162 -11.17 1.79 -12.88
CA ARG A 162 -10.16 2.83 -12.67
C ARG A 162 -8.87 2.23 -12.13
N ALA A 163 -7.76 2.94 -12.30
CA ALA A 163 -6.48 2.59 -11.68
C ALA A 163 -5.83 3.84 -11.09
N VAL A 164 -5.17 3.66 -9.96
CA VAL A 164 -4.30 4.65 -9.33
C VAL A 164 -2.95 3.99 -9.04
N ALA A 165 -1.87 4.68 -9.40
CA ALA A 165 -0.52 4.29 -9.00
C ALA A 165 -0.12 5.10 -7.77
N VAL A 166 0.28 4.41 -6.71
CA VAL A 166 0.72 5.02 -5.45
C VAL A 166 2.20 4.75 -5.27
N TRP A 167 3.00 5.78 -5.46
CA TRP A 167 4.44 5.70 -5.31
C TRP A 167 4.83 5.91 -3.84
N SER A 168 5.28 4.86 -3.17
CA SER A 168 5.93 4.96 -1.87
C SER A 168 7.44 5.13 -2.05
N ARG A 169 8.04 6.12 -1.42
CA ARG A 169 9.40 6.62 -1.65
C ARG A 169 10.55 5.60 -1.48
N ARG A 170 10.31 4.42 -0.96
CA ARG A 170 11.30 3.33 -0.84
C ARG A 170 10.89 2.16 -1.73
N THR A 171 11.26 2.24 -2.99
CA THR A 171 11.01 1.21 -3.98
C THR A 171 11.99 0.05 -3.96
N ALA A 172 13.03 0.14 -3.15
CA ALA A 172 13.97 -0.94 -2.99
C ALA A 172 13.69 -1.67 -1.68
N ALA A 173 12.85 -2.68 -1.73
CA ALA A 173 12.92 -3.75 -0.77
C ALA A 173 14.22 -4.53 -1.04
N GLY A 174 15.34 -3.94 -0.64
CA GLY A 174 16.56 -4.70 -0.52
C GLY A 174 16.25 -5.87 0.42
N ARG A 175 16.55 -7.08 0.02
CA ARG A 175 16.61 -8.19 0.97
C ARG A 175 17.44 -7.72 2.15
N TRP A 176 16.83 -7.66 3.31
CA TRP A 176 17.49 -7.24 4.53
C TRP A 176 18.71 -8.14 4.76
N THR A 177 19.88 -7.59 4.65
CA THR A 177 21.10 -8.30 4.97
C THR A 177 21.15 -8.57 6.47
N ALA A 178 22.04 -9.46 6.93
CA ALA A 178 22.24 -9.70 8.36
C ALA A 178 22.57 -8.41 9.15
N ASN A 179 23.17 -7.42 8.49
CA ASN A 179 23.45 -6.10 9.06
C ASN A 179 22.19 -5.27 9.27
N ASP A 180 21.23 -5.32 8.34
CA ASP A 180 19.96 -4.60 8.45
C ASP A 180 19.10 -5.19 9.58
N ARG A 181 19.18 -6.51 9.79
CA ARG A 181 18.53 -7.19 10.92
C ARG A 181 19.10 -6.74 12.27
N ARG A 182 20.41 -6.46 12.37
CA ARG A 182 21.02 -5.90 13.60
C ARG A 182 20.54 -4.48 13.87
N CYS A 183 20.43 -3.65 12.83
CA CYS A 183 19.93 -2.29 12.95
C CYS A 183 18.48 -2.27 13.45
N ASN A 184 17.61 -3.10 12.89
CA ASN A 184 16.21 -3.21 13.34
C ASN A 184 16.10 -3.77 14.77
N ARG A 185 16.97 -4.69 15.17
CA ARG A 185 16.99 -5.21 16.55
C ARG A 185 17.37 -4.10 17.51
N ARG A 186 18.34 -3.25 17.14
CA ARG A 186 18.77 -2.11 17.94
C ARG A 186 17.66 -1.07 18.08
N ILE A 187 16.96 -0.72 17.01
CA ILE A 187 15.81 0.20 17.02
C ILE A 187 14.67 -0.35 17.89
N ARG A 188 14.41 -1.67 17.84
CA ARG A 188 13.40 -2.31 18.70
C ARG A 188 13.81 -2.29 20.17
N GLN A 189 15.09 -2.51 20.49
CA GLN A 189 15.60 -2.44 21.85
C GLN A 189 15.54 -1.00 22.40
N GLU A 190 15.91 0.00 21.59
CA GLU A 190 15.81 1.41 21.95
C GLU A 190 14.36 1.86 22.18
N ARG A 191 13.41 1.34 21.40
CA ARG A 191 11.96 1.59 21.60
C ARG A 191 11.38 0.86 22.79
N ALA A 192 11.86 -0.32 23.12
CA ALA A 192 11.45 -1.07 24.31
C ALA A 192 11.99 -0.47 25.61
N GLY A 193 13.12 0.24 25.54
CA GLY A 193 13.70 0.97 26.67
C GLY A 193 13.25 2.43 26.83
N ALA A 194 12.50 2.96 25.85
CA ALA A 194 11.96 4.32 25.95
C ALA A 194 10.72 4.33 26.81
N SER A 195 10.76 5.03 27.95
CA SER A 195 9.60 5.32 28.78
C SER A 195 8.47 5.93 27.94
N PRO A 196 7.21 5.60 28.20
CA PRO A 196 6.08 6.19 27.48
C PRO A 196 6.12 7.71 27.64
N LEU A 197 5.99 8.41 26.52
CA LEU A 197 5.86 9.87 26.51
C LEU A 197 4.73 10.31 27.45
N PRO A 198 4.94 11.35 28.27
CA PRO A 198 3.90 11.85 29.15
C PRO A 198 2.68 12.29 28.32
N SER A 199 1.51 11.84 28.74
CA SER A 199 0.23 12.22 28.12
C SER A 199 0.06 13.74 28.25
N VAL A 200 0.12 14.46 27.15
CA VAL A 200 -0.24 15.88 27.10
C VAL A 200 -1.76 15.97 27.30
N ARG A 201 -2.21 16.36 28.49
CA ARG A 201 -3.58 16.81 28.69
C ARG A 201 -3.70 18.19 28.04
N LEU A 202 -4.46 18.28 27.00
CA LEU A 202 -4.93 19.57 26.48
C LEU A 202 -6.01 20.06 27.43
N ALA A 203 -5.74 21.19 28.06
CA ALA A 203 -6.69 21.96 28.84
C ALA A 203 -7.77 22.61 27.95
#